data_33cfab2354f27dbbda305eb9e680c6f0
#
_entry.id   33cfab2354f27dbbda305eb9e680c6f0
#
_cell.length_a   1.000
_cell.length_b   1.000
_cell.length_c   1.000
_cell.angle_alpha   90.00
_cell.angle_beta   90.00
_cell.angle_gamma   90.00
#
_symmetry.space_group_name_H-M   'P 1'
#
loop_
_entity.id
_entity.type
_entity.pdbx_description
1 polymer ?
#
loop_
_entity_poly.entity_id
_entity_poly.type
_entity_poly.pdbx_seq_one_letter_code
_entity_poly.pdbx_strand_id
1 'polypeptide(L)'
;IEQMGSGVTCILGTGGRDLKKEVGGVSMKADMKRLEKDEDTKLICLVSMLADREVMEEVLLEADQLPKPVVAVFLGADETLYQGHRVTGTYSLQEAAKACVRLVTGHEPSIGWTEEEAAAIAREKAASLSREQKYFRGLYTGGTFAEETLMTFRAVAPEIALHTNRDNTKYAARLQTHKRSEGHTLLDMGDLDFTAEAPHTVFDPTQRVERLRQELADPEVALVAMDIILGPGVAPDPASCYVPLMRSRPDVIYVCAVCG
;
A
#
# COMPACT_ATOMS: atom_id res chain seq x y z
N ILE A 1 -4.14 12.82 -0.84
CA ILE A 1 -3.86 14.25 -0.57
C ILE A 1 -4.66 15.11 -1.54
N GLU A 2 -4.53 14.90 -2.86
CA GLU A 2 -5.23 15.70 -3.88
C GLU A 2 -6.76 15.61 -3.75
N GLN A 3 -7.31 14.41 -3.57
CA GLN A 3 -8.75 14.20 -3.32
C GLN A 3 -9.26 14.89 -2.05
N MET A 4 -8.36 15.26 -1.15
CA MET A 4 -8.65 15.99 0.10
C MET A 4 -8.47 17.51 -0.04
N GLY A 5 -8.27 18.02 -1.25
CA GLY A 5 -8.18 19.45 -1.55
C GLY A 5 -6.81 20.09 -1.32
N SER A 6 -5.73 19.29 -1.30
CA SER A 6 -4.35 19.79 -1.24
C SER A 6 -3.53 19.19 -2.37
N GLY A 7 -2.24 19.54 -2.49
CA GLY A 7 -1.35 19.09 -3.55
C GLY A 7 -0.04 18.51 -3.03
N VAL A 8 0.74 17.96 -3.95
CA VAL A 8 2.09 17.46 -3.72
C VAL A 8 3.05 18.18 -4.66
N THR A 9 4.08 18.85 -4.13
CA THR A 9 5.07 19.59 -4.92
C THR A 9 6.00 18.65 -5.68
N CYS A 10 6.46 17.58 -5.02
CA CYS A 10 7.26 16.53 -5.63
C CYS A 10 7.19 15.23 -4.82
N ILE A 11 7.58 14.13 -5.47
CA ILE A 11 7.74 12.82 -4.84
C ILE A 11 9.16 12.35 -5.14
N LEU A 12 9.93 12.04 -4.09
CA LEU A 12 11.31 11.55 -4.19
C LEU A 12 11.35 10.08 -3.76
N GLY A 13 11.78 9.21 -4.67
CA GLY A 13 11.91 7.79 -4.40
C GLY A 13 13.32 7.44 -3.92
N THR A 14 13.45 6.95 -2.69
CA THR A 14 14.73 6.62 -2.08
C THR A 14 15.19 5.18 -2.36
N GLY A 15 14.27 4.35 -2.86
CA GLY A 15 14.52 2.94 -3.14
C GLY A 15 14.29 2.02 -1.93
N GLY A 16 13.86 0.79 -2.19
CA GLY A 16 13.42 -0.17 -1.17
C GLY A 16 14.49 -0.68 -0.21
N ARG A 17 15.77 -0.30 -0.40
CA ARG A 17 16.88 -0.69 0.49
C ARG A 17 17.46 0.46 1.29
N ASP A 18 17.01 1.70 1.08
CA ASP A 18 17.59 2.88 1.73
C ASP A 18 17.57 2.78 3.26
N LEU A 19 16.44 2.33 3.83
CA LEU A 19 16.28 2.17 5.28
C LEU A 19 16.78 0.82 5.83
N LYS A 20 17.61 0.09 5.08
CA LYS A 20 18.33 -1.06 5.61
C LYS A 20 19.56 -0.60 6.38
N LYS A 21 20.00 -1.41 7.37
CA LYS A 21 21.13 -1.08 8.23
C LYS A 21 22.43 -0.81 7.44
N GLU A 22 22.63 -1.52 6.35
CA GLU A 22 23.82 -1.37 5.51
C GLU A 22 23.85 -0.07 4.72
N VAL A 23 22.71 0.60 4.54
CA VAL A 23 22.58 1.87 3.80
C VAL A 23 22.35 3.04 4.74
N GLY A 24 21.60 2.85 5.84
CA GLY A 24 21.46 3.82 6.91
C GLY A 24 20.61 5.05 6.56
N GLY A 25 19.67 4.96 5.61
CA GLY A 25 18.74 6.03 5.28
C GLY A 25 19.38 7.24 4.57
N VAL A 26 20.50 7.02 3.89
CA VAL A 26 21.29 8.12 3.27
C VAL A 26 20.48 8.93 2.29
N SER A 27 19.68 8.28 1.43
CA SER A 27 18.88 8.98 0.43
C SER A 27 17.73 9.75 1.08
N MET A 28 17.01 9.14 2.01
CA MET A 28 15.91 9.80 2.72
C MET A 28 16.39 11.02 3.52
N LYS A 29 17.51 10.89 4.23
CA LYS A 29 18.14 12.01 4.97
C LYS A 29 18.58 13.14 4.03
N ALA A 30 19.16 12.82 2.87
CA ALA A 30 19.56 13.81 1.87
C ALA A 30 18.36 14.52 1.24
N ASP A 31 17.30 13.77 0.91
CA ASP A 31 16.10 14.32 0.32
C ASP A 31 15.30 15.20 1.31
N MET A 32 15.26 14.87 2.59
CA MET A 32 14.71 15.77 3.62
C MET A 32 15.41 17.12 3.63
N LYS A 33 16.74 17.16 3.59
CA LYS A 33 17.54 18.40 3.53
C LYS A 33 17.33 19.18 2.22
N ARG A 34 17.03 18.50 1.13
CA ARG A 34 16.68 19.12 -0.15
C ARG A 34 15.29 19.77 -0.06
N LEU A 35 14.28 19.03 0.46
CA LEU A 35 12.92 19.53 0.62
C LEU A 35 12.82 20.65 1.66
N GLU A 36 13.68 20.67 2.67
CA GLU A 36 13.80 21.78 3.62
C GLU A 36 14.04 23.12 2.92
N LYS A 37 14.87 23.13 1.88
CA LYS A 37 15.26 24.33 1.13
C LYS A 37 14.28 24.71 0.03
N ASP A 38 13.38 23.83 -0.34
CA ASP A 38 12.39 24.07 -1.39
C ASP A 38 11.27 24.97 -0.87
N GLU A 39 11.12 26.18 -1.44
CA GLU A 39 10.17 27.19 -0.97
C GLU A 39 8.70 26.78 -1.18
N ASP A 40 8.41 25.92 -2.17
CA ASP A 40 7.08 25.45 -2.47
C ASP A 40 6.63 24.34 -1.52
N THR A 41 7.56 23.56 -0.97
CA THR A 41 7.29 22.51 0.00
C THR A 41 6.97 23.11 1.38
N LYS A 42 5.73 22.94 1.85
CA LYS A 42 5.28 23.45 3.16
C LYS A 42 5.40 22.41 4.28
N LEU A 43 5.40 21.13 3.91
CA LEU A 43 5.46 19.98 4.82
C LEU A 43 6.18 18.82 4.11
N ILE A 44 6.91 18.00 4.87
CA ILE A 44 7.57 16.79 4.36
C ILE A 44 6.79 15.57 4.87
N CYS A 45 6.45 14.64 3.97
CA CYS A 45 5.84 13.37 4.33
C CYS A 45 6.81 12.23 4.05
N LEU A 46 7.18 11.49 5.09
CA LEU A 46 8.02 10.30 5.01
C LEU A 46 7.12 9.06 4.92
N VAL A 47 7.26 8.28 3.86
CA VAL A 47 6.47 7.06 3.64
C VAL A 47 7.40 5.88 3.41
N SER A 48 7.28 4.85 4.24
CA SER A 48 8.02 3.60 4.06
C SER A 48 7.24 2.41 4.63
N MET A 49 7.61 1.22 4.18
CA MET A 49 7.31 -0.01 4.92
C MET A 49 8.20 -0.09 6.16
N LEU A 50 7.89 -1.05 7.04
CA LEU A 50 8.74 -1.33 8.20
C LEU A 50 10.17 -1.65 7.75
N ALA A 51 11.13 -0.95 8.34
CA ALA A 51 12.54 -1.03 8.04
C ALA A 51 13.36 -1.32 9.31
N ASP A 52 14.68 -1.15 9.24
CA ASP A 52 15.53 -1.28 10.40
C ASP A 52 15.19 -0.20 11.43
N ARG A 53 14.91 -0.61 12.69
CA ARG A 53 14.46 0.32 13.73
C ARG A 53 15.50 1.40 14.04
N GLU A 54 16.78 1.03 14.13
CA GLU A 54 17.84 1.98 14.43
C GLU A 54 17.92 3.06 13.33
N VAL A 55 17.77 2.64 12.06
CA VAL A 55 17.79 3.58 10.91
C VAL A 55 16.55 4.47 10.89
N MET A 56 15.37 3.92 11.21
CA MET A 56 14.15 4.74 11.32
C MET A 56 14.27 5.79 12.41
N GLU A 57 14.80 5.43 13.59
CA GLU A 57 15.04 6.36 14.70
C GLU A 57 16.03 7.45 14.31
N GLU A 58 17.14 7.13 13.61
CA GLU A 58 18.07 8.12 13.09
C GLU A 58 17.42 9.08 12.08
N VAL A 59 16.56 8.57 11.19
CA VAL A 59 15.82 9.42 10.24
C VAL A 59 14.88 10.37 10.98
N LEU A 60 14.19 9.90 12.02
CA LEU A 60 13.31 10.72 12.84
C LEU A 60 14.07 11.79 13.63
N LEU A 61 15.24 11.46 14.17
CA LEU A 61 16.13 12.43 14.83
C LEU A 61 16.59 13.54 13.87
N GLU A 62 16.92 13.22 12.62
CA GLU A 62 17.20 14.25 11.61
C GLU A 62 15.94 15.05 11.23
N ALA A 63 14.78 14.40 11.11
CA ALA A 63 13.51 15.07 10.85
C ALA A 63 13.14 16.09 11.94
N ASP A 64 13.45 15.81 13.21
CA ASP A 64 13.21 16.70 14.34
C ASP A 64 13.99 18.04 14.24
N GLN A 65 15.09 18.06 13.50
CA GLN A 65 15.91 19.27 13.31
C GLN A 65 15.37 20.18 12.20
N LEU A 66 14.42 19.68 11.38
CA LEU A 66 13.90 20.45 10.26
C LEU A 66 12.95 21.56 10.75
N PRO A 67 12.99 22.76 10.14
CA PRO A 67 12.07 23.85 10.48
C PRO A 67 10.65 23.59 9.96
N LYS A 68 10.51 22.74 8.93
CA LYS A 68 9.21 22.37 8.34
C LYS A 68 8.56 21.25 9.13
N PRO A 69 7.22 21.21 9.22
CA PRO A 69 6.50 20.06 9.78
C PRO A 69 6.83 18.78 9.02
N VAL A 70 6.95 17.68 9.76
CA VAL A 70 7.17 16.35 9.18
C VAL A 70 6.04 15.42 9.64
N VAL A 71 5.43 14.73 8.68
CA VAL A 71 4.53 13.59 8.92
C VAL A 71 5.29 12.33 8.53
N ALA A 72 5.21 11.28 9.33
CA ALA A 72 5.85 10.01 9.00
C ALA A 72 4.87 8.84 9.13
N VAL A 73 4.90 7.95 8.14
CA VAL A 73 4.26 6.65 8.18
C VAL A 73 5.27 5.58 7.81
N PHE A 74 5.68 4.80 8.81
CA PHE A 74 6.43 3.56 8.63
C PHE A 74 5.45 2.41 8.86
N LEU A 75 4.89 1.84 7.79
CA LEU A 75 3.85 0.83 7.87
C LEU A 75 4.31 -0.38 8.70
N GLY A 76 3.55 -0.70 9.74
CA GLY A 76 3.89 -1.77 10.67
C GLY A 76 4.73 -1.35 11.88
N ALA A 77 5.16 -0.09 11.95
CA ALA A 77 5.79 0.45 13.15
C ALA A 77 4.80 0.51 14.33
N ASP A 78 5.32 0.35 15.52
CA ASP A 78 4.58 0.54 16.76
C ASP A 78 4.65 1.99 17.25
N GLU A 79 3.78 2.34 18.19
CA GLU A 79 3.68 3.70 18.74
C GLU A 79 4.99 4.20 19.38
N THR A 80 5.83 3.29 19.87
CA THR A 80 7.06 3.67 20.57
C THR A 80 8.10 4.29 19.64
N LEU A 81 8.01 4.02 18.32
CA LEU A 81 8.93 4.62 17.34
C LEU A 81 8.83 6.14 17.30
N TYR A 82 7.63 6.69 17.46
CA TYR A 82 7.41 8.14 17.34
C TYR A 82 7.45 8.89 18.67
N GLN A 83 7.61 8.16 19.79
CA GLN A 83 7.63 8.79 21.12
C GLN A 83 8.87 9.66 21.32
N GLY A 84 8.64 10.91 21.74
CA GLY A 84 9.71 11.86 21.98
C GLY A 84 10.15 12.65 20.75
N HIS A 85 9.64 12.34 19.57
CA HIS A 85 9.89 13.08 18.33
C HIS A 85 8.86 14.19 18.09
N ARG A 86 9.30 15.26 17.39
CA ARG A 86 8.41 16.34 16.92
C ARG A 86 7.60 15.95 15.69
N VAL A 87 7.97 14.86 15.06
CA VAL A 87 7.32 14.31 13.87
C VAL A 87 5.90 13.86 14.21
N THR A 88 4.94 14.15 13.34
CA THR A 88 3.59 13.57 13.44
C THR A 88 3.62 12.14 12.91
N GLY A 89 3.70 11.17 13.81
CA GLY A 89 3.64 9.74 13.48
C GLY A 89 2.22 9.30 13.12
N THR A 90 2.09 8.46 12.10
CA THR A 90 0.82 7.87 11.64
C THR A 90 1.01 6.40 11.32
N TYR A 91 -0.10 5.64 11.26
CA TYR A 91 -0.06 4.17 11.17
C TYR A 91 -0.69 3.63 9.89
N SER A 92 -1.26 4.50 9.07
CA SER A 92 -1.79 4.16 7.74
C SER A 92 -1.50 5.28 6.74
N LEU A 93 -1.52 4.95 5.45
CA LEU A 93 -1.36 5.94 4.36
C LEU A 93 -2.48 6.99 4.40
N GLN A 94 -3.69 6.57 4.75
CA GLN A 94 -4.83 7.48 4.88
C GLN A 94 -4.64 8.47 6.02
N GLU A 95 -4.20 8.01 7.20
CA GLU A 95 -3.91 8.90 8.33
C GLU A 95 -2.79 9.88 8.00
N ALA A 96 -1.71 9.40 7.33
CA ALA A 96 -0.64 10.28 6.89
C ALA A 96 -1.14 11.36 5.93
N ALA A 97 -1.95 10.99 4.94
CA ALA A 97 -2.53 11.94 4.01
C ALA A 97 -3.44 12.96 4.71
N LYS A 98 -4.31 12.52 5.63
CA LYS A 98 -5.15 13.41 6.44
C LYS A 98 -4.32 14.35 7.30
N ALA A 99 -3.27 13.85 7.96
CA ALA A 99 -2.38 14.67 8.78
C ALA A 99 -1.65 15.73 7.94
N CYS A 100 -1.16 15.36 6.76
CA CYS A 100 -0.52 16.32 5.84
C CYS A 100 -1.49 17.45 5.45
N VAL A 101 -2.69 17.09 5.01
CA VAL A 101 -3.68 18.09 4.57
C VAL A 101 -4.08 19.00 5.74
N ARG A 102 -4.38 18.42 6.90
CA ARG A 102 -4.75 19.19 8.10
C ARG A 102 -3.65 20.18 8.52
N LEU A 103 -2.40 19.74 8.53
CA LEU A 103 -1.27 20.60 8.93
C LEU A 103 -1.01 21.75 7.94
N VAL A 104 -1.24 21.52 6.65
CA VAL A 104 -1.01 22.53 5.60
C VAL A 104 -2.20 23.49 5.46
N THR A 105 -3.44 22.99 5.55
CA THR A 105 -4.65 23.79 5.27
C THR A 105 -5.35 24.32 6.53
N GLY A 106 -5.08 23.72 7.68
CA GLY A 106 -5.78 24.00 8.93
C GLY A 106 -7.21 23.44 9.00
N HIS A 107 -7.63 22.66 8.01
CA HIS A 107 -8.98 22.06 7.94
C HIS A 107 -8.91 20.54 8.05
N GLU A 108 -9.93 19.93 8.65
CA GLU A 108 -10.06 18.48 8.69
C GLU A 108 -10.50 17.96 7.31
N PRO A 109 -9.70 17.10 6.67
CA PRO A 109 -10.02 16.61 5.33
C PRO A 109 -11.12 15.55 5.35
N SER A 110 -11.91 15.52 4.27
CA SER A 110 -12.91 14.48 4.01
C SER A 110 -12.46 13.62 2.81
N ILE A 111 -12.69 12.32 2.87
CA ILE A 111 -12.44 11.38 1.77
C ILE A 111 -13.68 11.09 0.93
N GLY A 112 -14.78 11.82 1.15
CA GLY A 112 -16.00 11.72 0.35
C GLY A 112 -16.91 10.52 0.68
N TRP A 113 -16.51 9.61 1.59
CA TRP A 113 -17.32 8.51 2.10
C TRP A 113 -16.93 8.17 3.55
N THR A 114 -17.85 7.54 4.26
CA THR A 114 -17.68 7.15 5.67
C THR A 114 -17.40 5.65 5.80
N GLU A 115 -16.86 5.24 6.95
CA GLU A 115 -16.70 3.82 7.27
C GLU A 115 -18.05 3.07 7.30
N GLU A 116 -19.12 3.75 7.72
CA GLU A 116 -20.46 3.17 7.76
C GLU A 116 -21.00 2.89 6.35
N GLU A 117 -20.80 3.82 5.41
CA GLU A 117 -21.15 3.62 3.99
C GLU A 117 -20.35 2.47 3.38
N ALA A 118 -19.04 2.41 3.64
CA ALA A 118 -18.20 1.30 3.17
C ALA A 118 -18.65 -0.05 3.77
N ALA A 119 -18.97 -0.09 5.05
CA ALA A 119 -19.47 -1.30 5.72
C ALA A 119 -20.85 -1.73 5.20
N ALA A 120 -21.71 -0.78 4.82
CA ALA A 120 -23.00 -1.07 4.20
C ALA A 120 -22.82 -1.73 2.83
N ILE A 121 -21.95 -1.17 1.98
CA ILE A 121 -21.60 -1.74 0.68
C ILE A 121 -20.99 -3.14 0.85
N ALA A 122 -20.07 -3.32 1.79
CA ALA A 122 -19.44 -4.60 2.07
C ALA A 122 -20.48 -5.67 2.45
N ARG A 123 -21.44 -5.35 3.33
CA ARG A 123 -22.52 -6.26 3.71
C ARG A 123 -23.43 -6.62 2.52
N GLU A 124 -23.81 -5.64 1.70
CA GLU A 124 -24.60 -5.87 0.48
C GLU A 124 -23.89 -6.84 -0.47
N LYS A 125 -22.62 -6.59 -0.75
CA LYS A 125 -21.82 -7.45 -1.64
C LYS A 125 -21.60 -8.84 -1.05
N ALA A 126 -21.28 -8.94 0.23
CA ALA A 126 -21.10 -10.23 0.90
C ALA A 126 -22.37 -11.09 0.84
N ALA A 127 -23.56 -10.49 0.89
CA ALA A 127 -24.84 -11.21 0.78
C ALA A 127 -25.07 -11.85 -0.60
N SER A 128 -24.37 -11.43 -1.64
CA SER A 128 -24.46 -12.01 -2.99
C SER A 128 -23.55 -13.22 -3.21
N LEU A 129 -22.62 -13.50 -2.30
CA LEU A 129 -21.68 -14.62 -2.42
C LEU A 129 -22.38 -15.96 -2.19
N SER A 130 -21.96 -16.98 -2.94
CA SER A 130 -22.37 -18.36 -2.70
C SER A 130 -21.70 -18.91 -1.44
N ARG A 131 -22.21 -20.04 -0.91
CA ARG A 131 -21.60 -20.71 0.26
C ARG A 131 -20.22 -21.30 -0.01
N GLU A 132 -19.86 -21.51 -1.26
CA GLU A 132 -18.56 -22.05 -1.67
C GLU A 132 -17.49 -20.95 -1.72
N GLN A 133 -17.89 -19.71 -2.02
CA GLN A 133 -16.99 -18.57 -2.11
C GLN A 133 -16.58 -18.09 -0.72
N LYS A 134 -15.29 -18.16 -0.43
CA LYS A 134 -14.72 -17.84 0.90
C LYS A 134 -13.37 -17.17 0.86
N TYR A 135 -12.60 -17.30 -0.25
CA TYR A 135 -11.22 -16.83 -0.25
C TYR A 135 -11.06 -15.41 -0.76
N PHE A 136 -10.22 -14.68 -0.07
CA PHE A 136 -9.67 -13.39 -0.47
C PHE A 136 -8.42 -13.60 -1.32
N ARG A 137 -8.28 -12.81 -2.38
CA ARG A 137 -7.10 -12.69 -3.24
C ARG A 137 -6.68 -11.24 -3.34
N GLY A 138 -5.46 -10.93 -2.92
CA GLY A 138 -4.83 -9.63 -3.13
C GLY A 138 -3.78 -9.73 -4.23
N LEU A 139 -3.88 -8.91 -5.27
CA LEU A 139 -2.93 -8.87 -6.39
C LEU A 139 -2.42 -7.44 -6.55
N TYR A 140 -1.35 -7.08 -5.85
CA TYR A 140 -0.83 -5.71 -5.83
C TYR A 140 0.44 -5.56 -6.67
N THR A 141 0.61 -4.39 -7.30
CA THR A 141 1.80 -4.07 -8.09
C THR A 141 2.99 -3.68 -7.21
N GLY A 142 2.79 -3.48 -5.91
CA GLY A 142 3.88 -3.06 -5.03
C GLY A 142 3.62 -3.31 -3.56
N GLY A 143 4.71 -3.37 -2.82
CA GLY A 143 4.73 -3.77 -1.42
C GLY A 143 4.00 -2.86 -0.45
N THR A 144 3.87 -1.57 -0.76
CA THR A 144 3.26 -0.60 0.17
C THR A 144 1.76 -0.88 0.36
N PHE A 145 1.00 -1.00 -0.73
CA PHE A 145 -0.41 -1.39 -0.67
C PHE A 145 -0.61 -2.82 -0.16
N ALA A 146 0.29 -3.72 -0.56
CA ALA A 146 0.28 -5.09 -0.06
C ALA A 146 0.41 -5.11 1.48
N GLU A 147 1.39 -4.42 2.05
CA GLU A 147 1.60 -4.37 3.50
C GLU A 147 0.43 -3.72 4.24
N GLU A 148 -0.07 -2.58 3.77
CA GLU A 148 -1.22 -1.91 4.39
C GLU A 148 -2.47 -2.79 4.37
N THR A 149 -2.68 -3.55 3.27
CA THR A 149 -3.78 -4.50 3.17
C THR A 149 -3.61 -5.68 4.14
N LEU A 150 -2.39 -6.22 4.29
CA LEU A 150 -2.09 -7.26 5.27
C LEU A 150 -2.37 -6.79 6.70
N MET A 151 -1.95 -5.56 7.03
CA MET A 151 -2.21 -4.94 8.34
C MET A 151 -3.70 -4.79 8.59
N THR A 152 -4.43 -4.22 7.62
CA THR A 152 -5.88 -4.02 7.71
C THR A 152 -6.63 -5.35 7.83
N PHE A 153 -6.27 -6.34 7.01
CA PHE A 153 -6.87 -7.68 7.08
C PHE A 153 -6.67 -8.30 8.46
N ARG A 154 -5.45 -8.21 9.00
CA ARG A 154 -5.14 -8.76 10.33
C ARG A 154 -5.88 -8.02 11.46
N ALA A 155 -6.11 -6.71 11.32
CA ALA A 155 -6.85 -5.92 12.31
C ALA A 155 -8.33 -6.30 12.36
N VAL A 156 -8.96 -6.59 11.20
CA VAL A 156 -10.40 -6.91 11.13
C VAL A 156 -10.71 -8.40 11.24
N ALA A 157 -9.74 -9.27 10.93
CA ALA A 157 -9.90 -10.73 10.93
C ALA A 157 -8.65 -11.44 11.52
N PRO A 158 -8.33 -11.21 12.80
CA PRO A 158 -7.09 -11.70 13.42
C PRO A 158 -6.96 -13.23 13.47
N GLU A 159 -8.08 -13.95 13.45
CA GLU A 159 -8.13 -15.41 13.51
C GLU A 159 -7.97 -16.10 12.14
N ILE A 160 -8.11 -15.35 11.04
CA ILE A 160 -8.06 -15.93 9.69
C ILE A 160 -6.61 -16.07 9.22
N ALA A 161 -6.24 -17.26 8.76
CA ALA A 161 -4.93 -17.51 8.18
C ALA A 161 -4.81 -16.78 6.84
N LEU A 162 -3.77 -15.96 6.71
CA LEU A 162 -3.44 -15.19 5.50
C LEU A 162 -2.05 -15.57 5.02
N HIS A 163 -1.87 -15.75 3.72
CA HIS A 163 -0.61 -16.11 3.08
C HIS A 163 -0.13 -15.01 2.14
N THR A 164 1.19 -14.90 1.98
CA THR A 164 1.82 -13.91 1.09
C THR A 164 3.15 -14.42 0.55
N ASN A 165 3.62 -13.84 -0.55
CA ASN A 165 4.99 -14.06 -1.03
C ASN A 165 6.03 -13.16 -0.34
N ARG A 166 5.60 -12.22 0.51
CA ARG A 166 6.49 -11.26 1.15
C ARG A 166 7.29 -11.89 2.30
N ASP A 167 8.56 -11.54 2.36
CA ASP A 167 9.40 -11.81 3.52
C ASP A 167 9.20 -10.76 4.61
N ASN A 168 9.53 -11.12 5.84
CA ASN A 168 9.61 -10.21 6.99
C ASN A 168 8.30 -9.50 7.36
N THR A 169 7.14 -10.03 6.99
CA THR A 169 5.86 -9.54 7.52
C THR A 169 5.41 -10.38 8.72
N LYS A 170 4.85 -9.70 9.72
CA LYS A 170 4.24 -10.36 10.90
C LYS A 170 2.74 -10.65 10.72
N TYR A 171 2.17 -10.24 9.58
CA TYR A 171 0.72 -10.26 9.35
C TYR A 171 0.23 -11.48 8.58
N ALA A 172 1.13 -12.18 7.88
CA ALA A 172 0.78 -13.35 7.07
C ALA A 172 1.91 -14.39 7.08
N ALA A 173 1.55 -15.64 6.80
CA ALA A 173 2.53 -16.69 6.59
C ALA A 173 3.11 -16.62 5.17
N ARG A 174 4.38 -16.95 5.03
CA ARG A 174 5.02 -17.05 3.71
C ARG A 174 4.46 -18.24 2.94
N LEU A 175 4.10 -18.03 1.66
CA LEU A 175 3.78 -19.10 0.73
C LEU A 175 4.99 -19.99 0.47
N GLN A 176 4.75 -21.28 0.26
CA GLN A 176 5.79 -22.20 -0.19
C GLN A 176 6.23 -21.86 -1.62
N THR A 177 5.34 -21.36 -2.44
CA THR A 177 5.61 -20.87 -3.79
C THR A 177 4.67 -19.73 -4.15
N HIS A 178 5.20 -18.67 -4.76
CA HIS A 178 4.39 -17.56 -5.26
C HIS A 178 3.47 -17.96 -6.44
N LYS A 179 3.68 -19.16 -7.04
CA LYS A 179 2.93 -19.62 -8.23
C LYS A 179 1.52 -20.11 -7.91
N ARG A 180 1.20 -20.39 -6.64
CA ARG A 180 -0.10 -20.92 -6.23
C ARG A 180 -0.57 -20.22 -4.95
N SER A 181 -1.86 -19.92 -4.91
CA SER A 181 -2.51 -19.40 -3.71
C SER A 181 -2.87 -20.51 -2.73
N GLU A 182 -2.84 -20.19 -1.45
CA GLU A 182 -3.22 -21.06 -0.33
C GLU A 182 -4.22 -20.31 0.55
N GLY A 183 -5.47 -20.80 0.62
CA GLY A 183 -6.50 -20.13 1.42
C GLY A 183 -6.66 -18.65 1.06
N HIS A 184 -6.68 -17.75 2.04
CA HIS A 184 -6.60 -16.31 1.79
C HIS A 184 -5.17 -15.92 1.43
N THR A 185 -4.98 -15.32 0.27
CA THR A 185 -3.64 -15.02 -0.26
C THR A 185 -3.57 -13.58 -0.77
N LEU A 186 -2.50 -12.89 -0.41
CA LEU A 186 -2.14 -11.58 -0.92
C LEU A 186 -0.72 -11.62 -1.49
N LEU A 187 -0.57 -11.11 -2.71
CA LEU A 187 0.71 -11.08 -3.44
C LEU A 187 1.17 -9.65 -3.69
N ASP A 188 2.43 -9.41 -3.40
CA ASP A 188 3.21 -8.31 -3.94
C ASP A 188 3.81 -8.76 -5.27
N MET A 189 3.21 -8.35 -6.38
CA MET A 189 3.66 -8.72 -7.72
C MET A 189 4.72 -7.75 -8.27
N GLY A 190 5.19 -6.80 -7.46
CA GLY A 190 6.37 -5.99 -7.70
C GLY A 190 7.64 -6.57 -7.07
N ASP A 191 7.51 -7.64 -6.26
CA ASP A 191 8.65 -8.33 -5.65
C ASP A 191 9.50 -9.09 -6.67
N LEU A 192 10.74 -9.43 -6.27
CA LEU A 192 11.68 -10.21 -7.10
C LEU A 192 11.12 -11.57 -7.53
N ASP A 193 10.23 -12.17 -6.76
CA ASP A 193 9.54 -13.41 -7.14
C ASP A 193 8.86 -13.29 -8.52
N PHE A 194 8.44 -12.10 -8.92
CA PHE A 194 7.77 -11.81 -10.19
C PHE A 194 8.64 -11.01 -11.17
N THR A 195 9.54 -10.17 -10.67
CA THR A 195 10.27 -9.19 -11.48
C THR A 195 11.70 -9.62 -11.84
N ALA A 196 12.19 -10.75 -11.33
CA ALA A 196 13.55 -11.24 -11.61
C ALA A 196 13.74 -11.61 -13.09
N GLU A 197 12.71 -12.14 -13.75
CA GLU A 197 12.77 -12.64 -15.13
C GLU A 197 11.80 -11.92 -16.08
N ALA A 198 11.09 -10.90 -15.59
CA ALA A 198 10.09 -10.18 -16.39
C ALA A 198 9.96 -8.71 -15.95
N PRO A 199 9.40 -7.84 -16.80
CA PRO A 199 9.14 -6.46 -16.44
C PRO A 199 8.23 -6.33 -15.21
N HIS A 200 8.43 -5.28 -14.44
CA HIS A 200 7.57 -4.97 -13.31
C HIS A 200 6.10 -4.80 -13.76
N THR A 201 5.17 -5.35 -12.99
CA THR A 201 3.75 -5.46 -13.35
C THR A 201 3.01 -4.12 -13.51
N VAL A 202 3.61 -3.01 -13.09
CA VAL A 202 3.12 -1.66 -13.35
C VAL A 202 3.37 -1.22 -14.80
N PHE A 203 4.43 -1.72 -15.43
CA PHE A 203 4.79 -1.41 -16.82
C PHE A 203 4.20 -2.42 -17.81
N ASP A 204 4.23 -3.70 -17.44
CA ASP A 204 3.68 -4.80 -18.24
C ASP A 204 2.70 -5.63 -17.37
N PRO A 205 1.39 -5.53 -17.64
CA PRO A 205 0.38 -6.22 -16.86
C PRO A 205 0.28 -7.73 -17.14
N THR A 206 1.05 -8.28 -18.09
CA THR A 206 0.90 -9.66 -18.59
C THR A 206 0.89 -10.71 -17.47
N GLN A 207 1.87 -10.70 -16.58
CA GLN A 207 1.94 -11.65 -15.46
C GLN A 207 0.76 -11.50 -14.51
N ARG A 208 0.32 -10.27 -14.25
CA ARG A 208 -0.80 -10.00 -13.35
C ARG A 208 -2.13 -10.40 -13.96
N VAL A 209 -2.30 -10.23 -15.27
CA VAL A 209 -3.46 -10.73 -16.03
C VAL A 209 -3.52 -12.26 -15.96
N GLU A 210 -2.39 -12.92 -16.16
CA GLU A 210 -2.33 -14.39 -16.10
C GLU A 210 -2.62 -14.88 -14.67
N ARG A 211 -2.07 -14.20 -13.67
CA ARG A 211 -2.37 -14.51 -12.28
C ARG A 211 -3.85 -14.30 -11.93
N LEU A 212 -4.45 -13.20 -12.37
CA LEU A 212 -5.88 -12.95 -12.17
C LEU A 212 -6.72 -14.06 -12.82
N ARG A 213 -6.37 -14.49 -14.04
CA ARG A 213 -7.04 -15.60 -14.71
C ARG A 213 -6.96 -16.89 -13.90
N GLN A 214 -5.79 -17.20 -13.35
CA GLN A 214 -5.59 -18.37 -12.49
C GLN A 214 -6.46 -18.30 -11.23
N GLU A 215 -6.51 -17.14 -10.55
CA GLU A 215 -7.34 -16.98 -9.34
C GLU A 215 -8.84 -17.09 -9.66
N LEU A 216 -9.29 -16.55 -10.78
CA LEU A 216 -10.69 -16.61 -11.21
C LEU A 216 -11.14 -18.00 -11.68
N ALA A 217 -10.21 -18.91 -11.95
CA ALA A 217 -10.52 -20.31 -12.21
C ALA A 217 -10.88 -21.09 -10.93
N ASP A 218 -10.54 -20.58 -9.76
CA ASP A 218 -10.92 -21.16 -8.47
C ASP A 218 -12.35 -20.73 -8.09
N PRO A 219 -13.31 -21.68 -7.99
CA PRO A 219 -14.70 -21.36 -7.65
C PRO A 219 -14.87 -20.85 -6.22
N GLU A 220 -13.91 -21.11 -5.32
CA GLU A 220 -13.97 -20.70 -3.93
C GLU A 220 -13.52 -19.25 -3.71
N VAL A 221 -13.06 -18.54 -4.76
CA VAL A 221 -12.69 -17.12 -4.66
C VAL A 221 -13.94 -16.26 -4.50
N ALA A 222 -13.97 -15.49 -3.42
CA ALA A 222 -15.04 -14.58 -3.06
C ALA A 222 -14.73 -13.13 -3.44
N LEU A 223 -13.48 -12.71 -3.22
CA LEU A 223 -13.06 -11.32 -3.38
C LEU A 223 -11.66 -11.24 -3.96
N VAL A 224 -11.49 -10.37 -4.95
CA VAL A 224 -10.19 -9.97 -5.49
C VAL A 224 -9.97 -8.48 -5.20
N ALA A 225 -8.88 -8.16 -4.51
CA ALA A 225 -8.44 -6.79 -4.29
C ALA A 225 -7.16 -6.51 -5.08
N MET A 226 -7.09 -5.35 -5.73
CA MET A 226 -5.93 -4.95 -6.52
C MET A 226 -5.80 -3.44 -6.64
N ASP A 227 -4.61 -2.97 -6.96
CA ASP A 227 -4.36 -1.60 -7.35
C ASP A 227 -4.36 -1.45 -8.88
N ILE A 228 -4.71 -0.29 -9.36
CA ILE A 228 -4.59 0.13 -10.77
C ILE A 228 -3.83 1.45 -10.77
N ILE A 229 -2.59 1.41 -11.24
CA ILE A 229 -1.72 2.58 -11.27
C ILE A 229 -1.80 3.22 -12.63
N LEU A 230 -2.13 4.51 -12.65
CA LEU A 230 -2.21 5.35 -13.84
C LEU A 230 -1.09 6.40 -13.80
N GLY A 231 -0.64 6.87 -14.95
CA GLY A 231 0.31 7.97 -15.03
C GLY A 231 1.38 7.80 -16.11
N PRO A 232 2.28 8.76 -16.25
CA PRO A 232 3.37 8.69 -17.21
C PRO A 232 4.32 7.52 -16.93
N GLY A 233 4.65 6.76 -17.98
CA GLY A 233 5.62 5.67 -17.89
C GLY A 233 5.08 4.33 -17.40
N VAL A 234 3.82 4.25 -16.98
CA VAL A 234 3.14 2.98 -16.67
C VAL A 234 2.41 2.43 -17.90
N ALA A 235 1.81 1.24 -17.79
CA ALA A 235 0.95 0.70 -18.85
C ALA A 235 -0.14 1.71 -19.24
N PRO A 236 -0.32 2.05 -20.52
CA PRO A 236 -1.21 3.14 -20.94
C PRO A 236 -2.68 2.96 -20.57
N ASP A 237 -3.17 1.72 -20.60
CA ASP A 237 -4.53 1.36 -20.20
C ASP A 237 -4.52 -0.01 -19.48
N PRO A 238 -4.10 -0.03 -18.22
CA PRO A 238 -4.04 -1.29 -17.47
C PRO A 238 -5.42 -1.88 -17.19
N ALA A 239 -6.46 -1.06 -17.11
CA ALA A 239 -7.81 -1.53 -16.83
C ALA A 239 -8.39 -2.39 -17.96
N SER A 240 -8.10 -2.07 -19.22
CA SER A 240 -8.57 -2.84 -20.38
C SER A 240 -8.15 -4.30 -20.35
N CYS A 241 -7.02 -4.62 -19.70
CA CYS A 241 -6.52 -5.98 -19.56
C CYS A 241 -7.29 -6.79 -18.51
N TYR A 242 -7.78 -6.15 -17.45
CA TYR A 242 -8.43 -6.82 -16.31
C TYR A 242 -9.96 -6.90 -16.44
N VAL A 243 -10.59 -5.85 -16.96
CA VAL A 243 -12.06 -5.74 -17.04
C VAL A 243 -12.73 -6.92 -17.77
N PRO A 244 -12.22 -7.44 -18.90
CA PRO A 244 -12.80 -8.62 -19.53
C PRO A 244 -12.81 -9.87 -18.64
N LEU A 245 -11.72 -10.07 -17.87
CA LEU A 245 -11.63 -11.20 -16.93
C LEU A 245 -12.62 -11.02 -15.76
N MET A 246 -12.69 -9.82 -15.19
CA MET A 246 -13.65 -9.52 -14.11
C MET A 246 -15.09 -9.73 -14.56
N ARG A 247 -15.44 -9.34 -15.78
CA ARG A 247 -16.77 -9.57 -16.37
C ARG A 247 -17.08 -11.04 -16.61
N SER A 248 -16.09 -11.89 -16.78
CA SER A 248 -16.29 -13.34 -16.93
C SER A 248 -16.69 -14.05 -15.63
N ARG A 249 -16.44 -13.41 -14.48
CA ARG A 249 -16.78 -13.90 -13.14
C ARG A 249 -17.50 -12.79 -12.33
N PRO A 250 -18.75 -12.44 -12.74
CA PRO A 250 -19.52 -11.36 -12.10
C PRO A 250 -20.01 -11.71 -10.68
N ASP A 251 -19.87 -12.96 -10.29
CA ASP A 251 -20.13 -13.50 -8.95
C ASP A 251 -19.01 -13.22 -7.94
N VAL A 252 -17.84 -12.79 -8.39
CA VAL A 252 -16.70 -12.41 -7.53
C VAL A 252 -16.78 -10.91 -7.22
N ILE A 253 -16.48 -10.54 -5.98
CA ILE A 253 -16.38 -9.14 -5.56
C ILE A 253 -15.00 -8.61 -5.98
N TYR A 254 -14.97 -7.44 -6.61
CA TYR A 254 -13.71 -6.76 -6.97
C TYR A 254 -13.59 -5.44 -6.22
N VAL A 255 -12.44 -5.23 -5.59
CA VAL A 255 -12.05 -3.98 -4.94
C VAL A 255 -10.78 -3.47 -5.61
N CYS A 256 -10.90 -2.33 -6.31
CA CYS A 256 -9.77 -1.75 -7.05
C CYS A 256 -9.41 -0.37 -6.48
N ALA A 257 -8.18 -0.22 -6.00
CA ALA A 257 -7.61 1.07 -5.66
C ALA A 257 -7.03 1.69 -6.94
N VAL A 258 -7.69 2.71 -7.50
CA VAL A 258 -7.22 3.42 -8.71
C VAL A 258 -6.44 4.64 -8.27
N CYS A 259 -5.16 4.72 -8.66
CA CYS A 259 -4.21 5.76 -8.25
C CYS A 259 -3.45 6.31 -9.47
N GLY A 260 -3.16 7.63 -9.44
CA GLY A 260 -2.38 8.31 -10.48
C GLY A 260 -3.05 9.54 -11.04
#